data_db38d1ad023bc58e05a0358751fb9826
#
_entry.id   db38d1ad023bc58e05a0358751fb9826
#
_cell.length_a   1.000
_cell.length_b   1.000
_cell.length_c   1.000
_cell.angle_alpha   90.00
_cell.angle_beta   90.00
_cell.angle_gamma   90.00
#
_symmetry.space_group_name_H-M   'P 1'
#
loop_
_entity.id
_entity.type
_entity.pdbx_description
1 polymer ?
#
loop_
_entity_poly.entity_id
_entity_poly.type
_entity_poly.pdbx_seq_one_letter_code
_entity_poly.pdbx_strand_id
1 'polypeptide(L)'
;MSCELPREVLNYLEAVEADAPRACREQHALAAHIRQCFAEEDLRVDAEQLRHYLGLARYFPYKRLFPWQEFLTALWNCTYTAEGRPRWKTLFCMVGRGAGKDGYIAFDSMCSVSPYNPVGHYNVDICANNEEQAMTPVLDLVAALESPAHEGKLKRYYYHTKELAQGRANKGVIKGRTNNPKGRDGMRSGKVIFNEVHQFENYANIKVFVTGQGKVAQPRVGIFTSNGEVNDGPLDDYLARGRRILFENEPDNGFLPFICCLETREQVHDPDNWYMANPSLYFLPDLKQETADEYRDWVEHPEQNGDFLTKRMGLRAGYQEISVTDYEKILKTNKPLPELRGWTCTVGLDYAELSDWAGVNLHFRRGADRYDINHAWVCRQSKTLPRVKAPWQTWAEEGHLTVVDDVSISPDLIAAYIQSAAQKYNIKALAMDHYRWTLVAESMRAIGFDAADKSRVKLVRPSDIMQVEPVIQECFDRELFFWGNNPCLRWAVNNTKRVRSSRKLGVDTGNFIYAKIEAKSRKTDPFMALVASVTIEPLLGTGTPLAAPMMGAIRL
;
A
#
# COMPACT_ATOMS: atom_id res chain seq x y z
N MET A 1 -15.92 -28.29 24.96
CA MET A 1 -16.23 -29.22 23.83
C MET A 1 -15.70 -28.52 22.59
N SER A 2 -14.77 -29.14 21.85
CA SER A 2 -14.27 -28.56 20.59
C SER A 2 -15.45 -28.45 19.62
N CYS A 3 -15.71 -27.26 19.11
CA CYS A 3 -16.73 -27.05 18.07
C CYS A 3 -16.27 -27.77 16.79
N GLU A 4 -17.12 -28.66 16.25
CA GLU A 4 -16.83 -29.23 14.94
C GLU A 4 -16.83 -28.12 13.89
N LEU A 5 -15.78 -28.08 13.06
CA LEU A 5 -15.68 -27.16 11.94
C LEU A 5 -16.83 -27.44 10.95
N PRO A 6 -17.59 -26.42 10.51
CA PRO A 6 -18.61 -26.62 9.50
C PRO A 6 -17.99 -27.09 8.18
N ARG A 7 -18.77 -27.81 7.40
CA ARG A 7 -18.33 -28.43 6.15
C ARG A 7 -17.73 -27.42 5.16
N GLU A 8 -18.29 -26.23 5.11
CA GLU A 8 -17.85 -25.14 4.24
C GLU A 8 -16.44 -24.67 4.60
N VAL A 9 -16.10 -24.68 5.89
CA VAL A 9 -14.75 -24.37 6.36
C VAL A 9 -13.81 -25.53 6.07
N LEU A 10 -14.22 -26.78 6.42
CA LEU A 10 -13.40 -27.97 6.19
C LEU A 10 -13.04 -28.14 4.72
N ASN A 11 -14.02 -28.05 3.81
CA ASN A 11 -13.78 -28.21 2.37
C ASN A 11 -12.72 -27.25 1.84
N TYR A 12 -12.73 -26.00 2.32
CA TYR A 12 -11.72 -25.02 1.89
C TYR A 12 -10.34 -25.32 2.50
N LEU A 13 -10.28 -25.63 3.78
CA LEU A 13 -9.02 -25.99 4.46
C LEU A 13 -8.36 -27.21 3.81
N GLU A 14 -9.14 -28.28 3.56
CA GLU A 14 -8.67 -29.50 2.93
C GLU A 14 -8.14 -29.25 1.51
N ALA A 15 -8.81 -28.39 0.71
CA ALA A 15 -8.36 -28.02 -0.62
C ALA A 15 -7.02 -27.26 -0.57
N VAL A 16 -6.86 -26.31 0.37
CA VAL A 16 -5.62 -25.57 0.57
C VAL A 16 -4.50 -26.50 1.04
N GLU A 17 -4.77 -27.40 2.00
CA GLU A 17 -3.79 -28.35 2.53
C GLU A 17 -3.34 -29.37 1.49
N ALA A 18 -4.26 -29.78 0.60
CA ALA A 18 -3.96 -30.64 -0.54
C ALA A 18 -3.27 -29.91 -1.70
N ASP A 19 -3.14 -28.57 -1.64
CA ASP A 19 -2.64 -27.69 -2.70
C ASP A 19 -3.34 -27.93 -4.06
N ALA A 20 -4.65 -28.17 -4.01
CA ALA A 20 -5.47 -28.54 -5.17
C ALA A 20 -6.81 -27.78 -5.21
N PRO A 21 -6.90 -26.61 -5.92
CA PRO A 21 -5.83 -25.97 -6.72
C PRO A 21 -4.71 -25.35 -5.87
N ARG A 22 -3.57 -25.03 -6.51
CA ARG A 22 -2.42 -24.42 -5.82
C ARG A 22 -2.83 -23.20 -5.01
N ALA A 23 -2.36 -23.13 -3.77
CA ALA A 23 -2.59 -22.04 -2.84
C ALA A 23 -1.28 -21.29 -2.52
N CYS A 24 -1.35 -20.00 -2.23
CA CYS A 24 -0.17 -19.25 -1.80
C CYS A 24 0.18 -19.56 -0.33
N ARG A 25 1.39 -19.22 0.07
CA ARG A 25 1.86 -19.45 1.44
C ARG A 25 0.97 -18.81 2.51
N GLU A 26 0.39 -17.64 2.21
CA GLU A 26 -0.54 -16.97 3.11
C GLU A 26 -1.82 -17.79 3.32
N GLN A 27 -2.30 -18.51 2.30
CA GLN A 27 -3.47 -19.39 2.44
C GLN A 27 -3.15 -20.65 3.25
N HIS A 28 -1.98 -21.26 3.06
CA HIS A 28 -1.53 -22.38 3.90
C HIS A 28 -1.39 -21.94 5.37
N ALA A 29 -0.77 -20.78 5.62
CA ALA A 29 -0.64 -20.24 6.98
C ALA A 29 -2.01 -19.88 7.58
N LEU A 30 -2.95 -19.34 6.79
CA LEU A 30 -4.32 -19.08 7.24
C LEU A 30 -5.04 -20.39 7.61
N ALA A 31 -4.89 -21.46 6.83
CA ALA A 31 -5.49 -22.74 7.13
C ALA A 31 -5.01 -23.26 8.48
N ALA A 32 -3.71 -23.21 8.74
CA ALA A 32 -3.13 -23.60 10.03
C ALA A 32 -3.65 -22.72 11.18
N HIS A 33 -3.69 -21.39 10.99
CA HIS A 33 -4.20 -20.43 11.97
C HIS A 33 -5.67 -20.70 12.34
N ILE A 34 -6.54 -20.93 11.35
CA ILE A 34 -7.96 -21.23 11.61
C ILE A 34 -8.12 -22.55 12.37
N ARG A 35 -7.39 -23.59 12.01
CA ARG A 35 -7.42 -24.86 12.77
C ARG A 35 -6.99 -24.64 14.22
N GLN A 36 -5.94 -23.85 14.45
CA GLN A 36 -5.48 -23.51 15.79
C GLN A 36 -6.56 -22.76 16.58
N CYS A 37 -7.18 -21.71 16.00
CA CYS A 37 -8.25 -20.97 16.67
C CYS A 37 -9.39 -21.88 17.11
N PHE A 38 -9.86 -22.80 16.25
CA PHE A 38 -10.94 -23.73 16.62
C PHE A 38 -10.51 -24.81 17.60
N ALA A 39 -9.22 -25.11 17.71
CA ALA A 39 -8.71 -26.06 18.70
C ALA A 39 -8.52 -25.42 20.08
N GLU A 40 -8.13 -24.16 20.15
CA GLU A 40 -7.74 -23.48 21.39
C GLU A 40 -8.85 -22.60 21.98
N GLU A 41 -9.77 -22.09 21.15
CA GLU A 41 -10.81 -21.16 21.57
C GLU A 41 -12.19 -21.85 21.65
N ASP A 42 -13.04 -21.41 22.60
CA ASP A 42 -14.44 -21.82 22.66
C ASP A 42 -15.29 -21.03 21.65
N LEU A 43 -15.25 -21.48 20.38
CA LEU A 43 -15.95 -20.87 19.27
C LEU A 43 -17.25 -21.58 18.97
N ARG A 44 -18.23 -20.81 18.54
CA ARG A 44 -19.52 -21.33 18.07
C ARG A 44 -19.79 -20.82 16.65
N VAL A 45 -20.07 -21.76 15.73
CA VAL A 45 -20.60 -21.42 14.40
C VAL A 45 -22.11 -21.56 14.42
N ASP A 46 -22.81 -20.50 14.02
CA ASP A 46 -24.26 -20.54 13.85
C ASP A 46 -24.60 -21.22 12.52
N ALA A 47 -24.77 -22.55 12.58
CA ALA A 47 -25.04 -23.40 11.41
C ALA A 47 -26.39 -23.08 10.74
N GLU A 48 -27.39 -22.60 11.51
CA GLU A 48 -28.67 -22.22 10.96
C GLU A 48 -28.56 -20.91 10.17
N GLN A 49 -27.91 -19.91 10.74
CA GLN A 49 -27.64 -18.64 10.05
C GLN A 49 -26.81 -18.88 8.78
N LEU A 50 -25.74 -19.69 8.87
CA LEU A 50 -24.89 -20.02 7.73
C LEU A 50 -25.70 -20.67 6.61
N ARG A 51 -26.48 -21.70 6.91
CA ARG A 51 -27.35 -22.35 5.92
C ARG A 51 -28.31 -21.36 5.24
N HIS A 52 -28.90 -20.45 6.01
CA HIS A 52 -29.81 -19.44 5.48
C HIS A 52 -29.07 -18.44 4.59
N TYR A 53 -27.90 -17.97 5.02
CA TYR A 53 -27.09 -17.04 4.23
C TYR A 53 -26.67 -17.68 2.90
N LEU A 54 -26.05 -18.84 2.92
CA LEU A 54 -25.64 -19.55 1.70
C LEU A 54 -26.84 -19.79 0.76
N GLY A 55 -28.00 -20.05 1.34
CA GLY A 55 -29.24 -20.20 0.59
C GLY A 55 -29.69 -18.95 -0.18
N LEU A 56 -29.20 -17.74 0.16
CA LEU A 56 -29.53 -16.51 -0.57
C LEU A 56 -28.76 -16.40 -1.91
N ALA A 57 -27.64 -17.10 -2.06
CA ALA A 57 -26.87 -17.09 -3.30
C ALA A 57 -27.69 -17.53 -4.54
N ARG A 58 -28.72 -18.35 -4.34
CA ARG A 58 -29.63 -18.80 -5.42
C ARG A 58 -30.33 -17.66 -6.16
N TYR A 59 -30.42 -16.50 -5.57
CA TYR A 59 -31.10 -15.34 -6.17
C TYR A 59 -30.17 -14.50 -7.07
N PHE A 60 -28.87 -14.76 -7.02
CA PHE A 60 -27.87 -14.13 -7.87
C PHE A 60 -27.62 -14.94 -9.15
N PRO A 61 -27.08 -14.34 -10.21
CA PRO A 61 -26.80 -15.04 -11.48
C PRO A 61 -25.90 -16.28 -11.32
N TYR A 62 -24.96 -16.24 -10.40
CA TYR A 62 -24.01 -17.33 -10.11
C TYR A 62 -24.61 -18.48 -9.29
N LYS A 63 -25.81 -18.29 -8.69
CA LYS A 63 -26.66 -19.27 -7.96
C LYS A 63 -26.04 -19.92 -6.73
N ARG A 64 -24.71 -19.99 -6.62
CA ARG A 64 -23.95 -20.49 -5.47
C ARG A 64 -22.61 -19.78 -5.37
N LEU A 65 -22.03 -19.78 -4.20
CA LEU A 65 -20.74 -19.18 -3.93
C LEU A 65 -19.59 -20.11 -4.34
N PHE A 66 -18.40 -19.55 -4.53
CA PHE A 66 -17.17 -20.31 -4.58
C PHE A 66 -16.77 -20.81 -3.18
N PRO A 67 -16.00 -21.90 -3.05
CA PRO A 67 -15.59 -22.43 -1.75
C PRO A 67 -14.93 -21.39 -0.83
N TRP A 68 -14.08 -20.51 -1.36
CA TRP A 68 -13.48 -19.44 -0.57
C TRP A 68 -14.49 -18.42 -0.05
N GLN A 69 -15.56 -18.15 -0.79
CA GLN A 69 -16.64 -17.24 -0.36
C GLN A 69 -17.53 -17.89 0.71
N GLU A 70 -17.82 -19.19 0.58
CA GLU A 70 -18.50 -19.97 1.62
C GLU A 70 -17.70 -20.00 2.92
N PHE A 71 -16.38 -20.26 2.82
CA PHE A 71 -15.44 -20.20 3.93
C PHE A 71 -15.45 -18.84 4.63
N LEU A 72 -15.33 -17.74 3.90
CA LEU A 72 -15.38 -16.39 4.48
C LEU A 72 -16.75 -16.09 5.09
N THR A 73 -17.84 -16.55 4.49
CA THR A 73 -19.20 -16.37 5.03
C THR A 73 -19.33 -17.08 6.38
N ALA A 74 -18.85 -18.30 6.50
CA ALA A 74 -18.86 -19.05 7.75
C ALA A 74 -18.03 -18.37 8.85
N LEU A 75 -16.80 -17.98 8.53
CA LEU A 75 -15.90 -17.40 9.54
C LEU A 75 -16.30 -15.97 9.92
N TRP A 76 -16.46 -15.10 8.95
CA TRP A 76 -16.67 -13.68 9.22
C TRP A 76 -18.09 -13.36 9.69
N ASN A 77 -19.10 -14.03 9.14
CA ASN A 77 -20.49 -13.72 9.46
C ASN A 77 -21.11 -14.61 10.56
N CYS A 78 -20.71 -15.87 10.64
CA CYS A 78 -21.43 -16.86 11.44
C CYS A 78 -20.62 -17.47 12.59
N THR A 79 -19.35 -17.03 12.81
CA THR A 79 -18.52 -17.52 13.91
C THR A 79 -18.48 -16.52 15.07
N TYR A 80 -18.79 -17.01 16.26
CA TYR A 80 -18.92 -16.20 17.47
C TYR A 80 -18.07 -16.79 18.60
N THR A 81 -17.62 -15.92 19.52
CA THR A 81 -17.03 -16.34 20.80
C THR A 81 -18.10 -16.88 21.75
N ALA A 82 -17.69 -17.48 22.86
CA ALA A 82 -18.57 -17.95 23.91
C ALA A 82 -19.56 -16.88 24.43
N GLU A 83 -19.12 -15.59 24.43
CA GLU A 83 -19.95 -14.45 24.83
C GLU A 83 -20.90 -13.96 23.72
N GLY A 84 -20.95 -14.64 22.58
CA GLY A 84 -21.81 -14.27 21.44
C GLY A 84 -21.33 -13.06 20.65
N ARG A 85 -20.06 -12.69 20.75
CA ARG A 85 -19.44 -11.64 19.93
C ARG A 85 -18.88 -12.22 18.64
N PRO A 86 -18.88 -11.48 17.51
CA PRO A 86 -18.19 -11.90 16.30
C PRO A 86 -16.72 -12.22 16.59
N ARG A 87 -16.25 -13.45 16.28
CA ARG A 87 -14.85 -13.82 16.50
C ARG A 87 -13.92 -13.00 15.63
N TRP A 88 -14.25 -12.83 14.36
CA TRP A 88 -13.55 -11.94 13.43
C TRP A 88 -14.41 -10.75 13.10
N LYS A 89 -14.05 -9.61 13.67
CA LYS A 89 -14.74 -8.34 13.41
C LYS A 89 -14.32 -7.72 12.07
N THR A 90 -13.06 -7.88 11.69
CA THR A 90 -12.48 -7.29 10.47
C THR A 90 -12.04 -8.39 9.52
N LEU A 91 -12.58 -8.38 8.31
CA LEU A 91 -12.12 -9.20 7.20
C LEU A 91 -11.23 -8.35 6.29
N PHE A 92 -10.01 -8.79 6.06
CA PHE A 92 -9.13 -8.29 5.01
C PHE A 92 -9.07 -9.34 3.90
N CYS A 93 -9.64 -9.02 2.73
CA CYS A 93 -9.74 -9.92 1.58
C CYS A 93 -9.01 -9.29 0.38
N MET A 94 -7.80 -9.77 0.12
CA MET A 94 -7.02 -9.43 -1.05
C MET A 94 -6.98 -10.61 -2.02
N VAL A 95 -7.59 -10.44 -3.19
CA VAL A 95 -7.62 -11.45 -4.27
C VAL A 95 -7.49 -10.78 -5.62
N GLY A 96 -7.00 -11.50 -6.62
CA GLY A 96 -6.84 -11.02 -7.98
C GLY A 96 -8.12 -10.45 -8.60
N ARG A 97 -7.97 -9.56 -9.58
CA ARG A 97 -9.08 -9.01 -10.36
C ARG A 97 -9.88 -10.15 -11.01
N GLY A 98 -11.22 -10.00 -11.07
CA GLY A 98 -12.12 -11.01 -11.63
C GLY A 98 -12.51 -12.14 -10.66
N ALA A 99 -11.97 -12.18 -9.43
CA ALA A 99 -12.31 -13.22 -8.46
C ALA A 99 -13.78 -13.20 -7.96
N GLY A 100 -14.55 -12.16 -8.31
CA GLY A 100 -15.96 -12.06 -7.89
C GLY A 100 -16.17 -11.33 -6.56
N LYS A 101 -15.28 -10.38 -6.23
CA LYS A 101 -15.37 -9.56 -5.00
C LYS A 101 -16.69 -8.78 -4.92
N ASP A 102 -17.05 -8.04 -5.98
CA ASP A 102 -18.26 -7.21 -5.97
C ASP A 102 -19.54 -8.04 -5.81
N GLY A 103 -19.63 -9.17 -6.54
CA GLY A 103 -20.73 -10.12 -6.37
C GLY A 103 -20.79 -10.68 -4.94
N TYR A 104 -19.65 -10.96 -4.30
CA TYR A 104 -19.62 -11.40 -2.90
C TYR A 104 -20.05 -10.28 -1.96
N ILE A 105 -19.63 -9.03 -2.18
CA ILE A 105 -20.06 -7.86 -1.40
C ILE A 105 -21.58 -7.67 -1.52
N ALA A 106 -22.14 -7.80 -2.72
CA ALA A 106 -23.58 -7.73 -2.96
C ALA A 106 -24.35 -8.80 -2.19
N PHE A 107 -23.86 -10.06 -2.27
CA PHE A 107 -24.42 -11.19 -1.53
C PHE A 107 -24.33 -10.99 0.00
N ASP A 108 -23.16 -10.65 0.52
CA ASP A 108 -22.93 -10.42 1.93
C ASP A 108 -23.78 -9.28 2.49
N SER A 109 -23.95 -8.22 1.69
CA SER A 109 -24.84 -7.10 2.02
C SER A 109 -26.30 -7.55 2.11
N MET A 110 -26.77 -8.40 1.17
CA MET A 110 -28.11 -9.00 1.22
C MET A 110 -28.30 -9.84 2.48
N CYS A 111 -27.31 -10.65 2.87
CA CYS A 111 -27.32 -11.42 4.10
C CYS A 111 -27.46 -10.52 5.33
N SER A 112 -26.72 -9.43 5.35
CA SER A 112 -26.66 -8.47 6.46
C SER A 112 -28.00 -7.77 6.76
N VAL A 113 -28.83 -7.53 5.73
CA VAL A 113 -30.15 -6.92 5.90
C VAL A 113 -31.31 -7.94 5.79
N SER A 114 -30.99 -9.22 5.68
CA SER A 114 -31.98 -10.29 5.59
C SER A 114 -32.69 -10.52 6.94
N PRO A 115 -33.85 -11.19 6.94
CA PRO A 115 -34.53 -11.57 8.19
C PRO A 115 -33.73 -12.55 9.06
N TYR A 116 -32.66 -13.12 8.53
CA TYR A 116 -31.79 -14.06 9.26
C TYR A 116 -30.64 -13.36 10.03
N ASN A 117 -30.47 -12.06 9.84
CA ASN A 117 -29.60 -11.28 10.72
C ASN A 117 -30.38 -10.89 11.98
N PRO A 118 -29.93 -11.31 13.19
CA PRO A 118 -30.65 -11.05 14.43
C PRO A 118 -30.61 -9.58 14.87
N VAL A 119 -29.72 -8.75 14.29
CA VAL A 119 -29.54 -7.36 14.66
C VAL A 119 -30.47 -6.46 13.83
N GLY A 120 -31.37 -5.76 14.50
CA GLY A 120 -32.25 -4.79 13.87
C GLY A 120 -31.53 -3.52 13.43
N HIS A 121 -32.02 -2.87 12.37
CA HIS A 121 -31.43 -1.65 11.80
C HIS A 121 -29.94 -1.78 11.41
N TYR A 122 -29.55 -2.97 10.96
CA TYR A 122 -28.17 -3.29 10.62
C TYR A 122 -27.81 -2.70 9.26
N ASN A 123 -27.42 -1.41 9.24
CA ASN A 123 -27.05 -0.71 8.02
C ASN A 123 -25.72 -1.21 7.47
N VAL A 124 -25.60 -1.23 6.15
CA VAL A 124 -24.38 -1.57 5.42
C VAL A 124 -23.97 -0.38 4.56
N ASP A 125 -22.80 0.17 4.83
CA ASP A 125 -22.19 1.21 3.99
C ASP A 125 -21.03 0.60 3.19
N ILE A 126 -21.10 0.72 1.85
CA ILE A 126 -20.07 0.29 0.91
C ILE A 126 -19.31 1.51 0.46
N CYS A 127 -18.05 1.62 0.89
CA CYS A 127 -17.19 2.78 0.69
C CYS A 127 -16.14 2.50 -0.38
N ALA A 128 -16.03 3.35 -1.38
CA ALA A 128 -14.98 3.29 -2.40
C ALA A 128 -14.45 4.69 -2.75
N ASN A 129 -13.37 4.72 -3.51
CA ASN A 129 -12.73 5.98 -3.88
C ASN A 129 -13.58 6.82 -4.84
N ASN A 130 -14.41 6.19 -5.67
CA ASN A 130 -15.37 6.83 -6.55
C ASN A 130 -16.77 6.22 -6.39
N GLU A 131 -17.76 6.92 -6.93
CA GLU A 131 -19.19 6.55 -6.81
C GLU A 131 -19.51 5.24 -7.54
N GLU A 132 -18.96 5.04 -8.72
CA GLU A 132 -19.20 3.85 -9.54
C GLU A 132 -18.77 2.59 -8.79
N GLN A 133 -17.56 2.58 -8.23
CA GLN A 133 -17.05 1.45 -7.45
C GLN A 133 -17.84 1.20 -6.15
N ALA A 134 -18.37 2.25 -5.52
CA ALA A 134 -19.20 2.10 -4.34
C ALA A 134 -20.58 1.56 -4.68
N MET A 135 -21.11 1.92 -5.85
CA MET A 135 -22.46 1.55 -6.30
C MET A 135 -22.50 0.20 -7.00
N THR A 136 -21.42 -0.30 -7.60
CA THR A 136 -21.41 -1.58 -8.34
C THR A 136 -22.03 -2.73 -7.53
N PRO A 137 -21.63 -3.02 -6.28
CA PRO A 137 -22.26 -4.09 -5.51
C PRO A 137 -23.73 -3.82 -5.15
N VAL A 138 -24.12 -2.54 -5.00
CA VAL A 138 -25.52 -2.17 -4.75
C VAL A 138 -26.37 -2.44 -5.98
N LEU A 139 -25.87 -2.10 -7.17
CA LEU A 139 -26.57 -2.34 -8.44
C LEU A 139 -26.67 -3.83 -8.76
N ASP A 140 -25.64 -4.62 -8.47
CA ASP A 140 -25.68 -6.08 -8.60
C ASP A 140 -26.77 -6.69 -7.72
N LEU A 141 -26.89 -6.20 -6.48
CA LEU A 141 -27.96 -6.61 -5.58
C LEU A 141 -29.34 -6.19 -6.12
N VAL A 142 -29.49 -4.95 -6.56
CA VAL A 142 -30.75 -4.45 -7.12
C VAL A 142 -31.16 -5.29 -8.34
N ALA A 143 -30.23 -5.60 -9.23
CA ALA A 143 -30.47 -6.47 -10.38
C ALA A 143 -30.93 -7.89 -9.96
N ALA A 144 -30.36 -8.44 -8.89
CA ALA A 144 -30.82 -9.71 -8.33
C ALA A 144 -32.25 -9.62 -7.75
N LEU A 145 -32.59 -8.49 -7.09
CA LEU A 145 -33.91 -8.25 -6.53
C LEU A 145 -34.99 -8.04 -7.63
N GLU A 146 -34.64 -7.43 -8.75
CA GLU A 146 -35.48 -7.16 -9.92
C GLU A 146 -35.58 -8.34 -10.88
N SER A 147 -34.84 -9.43 -10.64
CA SER A 147 -34.88 -10.60 -11.51
C SER A 147 -36.30 -11.13 -11.65
N PRO A 148 -36.85 -11.25 -12.86
CA PRO A 148 -38.24 -11.71 -13.09
C PRO A 148 -38.56 -13.07 -12.45
N ALA A 149 -37.54 -13.92 -12.32
CA ALA A 149 -37.67 -15.23 -11.70
C ALA A 149 -37.92 -15.16 -10.17
N HIS A 150 -37.55 -14.06 -9.51
CA HIS A 150 -37.48 -13.97 -8.06
C HIS A 150 -38.14 -12.72 -7.47
N GLU A 151 -38.38 -11.66 -8.25
CA GLU A 151 -38.93 -10.38 -7.81
C GLU A 151 -40.22 -10.54 -6.98
N GLY A 152 -41.18 -11.33 -7.46
CA GLY A 152 -42.46 -11.56 -6.78
C GLY A 152 -42.32 -12.09 -5.37
N LYS A 153 -41.26 -12.87 -5.09
CA LYS A 153 -40.91 -13.40 -3.77
C LYS A 153 -40.09 -12.40 -2.96
N LEU A 154 -39.05 -11.84 -3.57
CA LEU A 154 -38.07 -11.02 -2.88
C LEU A 154 -38.60 -9.66 -2.41
N LYS A 155 -39.54 -9.05 -3.13
CA LYS A 155 -40.21 -7.80 -2.73
C LYS A 155 -40.99 -7.90 -1.41
N ARG A 156 -41.27 -9.09 -0.92
CA ARG A 156 -41.88 -9.29 0.41
C ARG A 156 -40.84 -9.07 1.53
N TYR A 157 -39.58 -9.29 1.23
CA TYR A 157 -38.47 -9.24 2.21
C TYR A 157 -37.58 -8.01 2.04
N TYR A 158 -37.52 -7.46 0.81
CA TYR A 158 -36.67 -6.33 0.48
C TYR A 158 -37.43 -5.22 -0.21
N TYR A 159 -36.99 -4.00 0.00
CA TYR A 159 -37.35 -2.81 -0.74
C TYR A 159 -36.08 -2.25 -1.39
N HIS A 160 -36.15 -1.70 -2.56
CA HIS A 160 -35.00 -1.09 -3.23
C HIS A 160 -35.42 0.12 -4.08
N THR A 161 -34.45 0.96 -4.36
CA THR A 161 -34.41 1.99 -5.38
C THR A 161 -33.14 1.79 -6.22
N LYS A 162 -32.86 2.68 -7.16
CA LYS A 162 -31.60 2.65 -7.90
C LYS A 162 -30.35 2.97 -7.04
N GLU A 163 -30.54 3.51 -5.83
CA GLU A 163 -29.45 4.00 -4.98
C GLU A 163 -29.27 3.19 -3.69
N LEU A 164 -30.25 2.38 -3.33
CA LEU A 164 -30.23 1.64 -2.07
C LEU A 164 -31.08 0.37 -2.11
N ALA A 165 -30.74 -0.56 -1.22
CA ALA A 165 -31.63 -1.67 -0.87
C ALA A 165 -31.87 -1.69 0.65
N GLN A 166 -33.04 -2.18 1.07
CA GLN A 166 -33.44 -2.25 2.48
C GLN A 166 -34.10 -3.58 2.80
N GLY A 167 -33.70 -4.19 3.90
CA GLY A 167 -34.42 -5.33 4.49
C GLY A 167 -35.71 -4.88 5.18
N ARG A 168 -36.85 -5.47 4.84
CA ARG A 168 -38.13 -5.09 5.45
C ARG A 168 -38.25 -5.55 6.90
N ALA A 169 -37.66 -6.69 7.23
CA ALA A 169 -37.73 -7.27 8.58
C ALA A 169 -36.82 -6.50 9.56
N ASN A 170 -35.51 -6.43 9.28
CA ASN A 170 -34.57 -5.82 10.20
C ASN A 170 -34.39 -4.30 10.01
N LYS A 171 -35.00 -3.70 8.96
CA LYS A 171 -34.94 -2.27 8.63
C LYS A 171 -33.54 -1.76 8.28
N GLY A 172 -32.55 -2.65 8.12
CA GLY A 172 -31.21 -2.31 7.68
C GLY A 172 -31.21 -1.81 6.25
N VAL A 173 -30.36 -0.81 5.95
CA VAL A 173 -30.24 -0.16 4.64
C VAL A 173 -28.83 -0.35 4.11
N ILE A 174 -28.73 -0.70 2.83
CA ILE A 174 -27.46 -0.82 2.09
C ILE A 174 -27.31 0.41 1.20
N LYS A 175 -26.17 1.08 1.28
CA LYS A 175 -25.84 2.26 0.46
C LYS A 175 -24.38 2.27 0.02
N GLY A 176 -24.16 2.70 -1.24
CA GLY A 176 -22.84 3.11 -1.71
C GLY A 176 -22.44 4.48 -1.15
N ARG A 177 -21.16 4.66 -0.84
CA ARG A 177 -20.59 5.89 -0.30
C ARG A 177 -19.27 6.24 -0.99
N THR A 178 -19.16 7.46 -1.42
CA THR A 178 -17.89 7.98 -1.96
C THR A 178 -16.94 8.43 -0.86
N ASN A 179 -15.69 8.62 -1.22
CA ASN A 179 -14.59 8.99 -0.33
C ASN A 179 -14.62 10.47 0.11
N ASN A 180 -15.79 11.05 0.48
CA ASN A 180 -15.90 12.42 0.97
C ASN A 180 -16.22 12.44 2.47
N PRO A 181 -15.28 12.83 3.37
CA PRO A 181 -15.47 12.79 4.83
C PRO A 181 -16.41 13.89 5.36
N LYS A 182 -16.69 14.95 4.59
CA LYS A 182 -17.50 16.08 5.06
C LYS A 182 -18.97 15.68 5.27
N GLY A 183 -19.47 15.85 6.49
CA GLY A 183 -20.89 15.65 6.83
C GLY A 183 -21.28 14.23 7.24
N ARG A 184 -20.32 13.36 7.60
CA ARG A 184 -20.56 11.94 7.93
C ARG A 184 -20.37 11.58 9.40
N ASP A 185 -20.15 12.56 10.26
CA ASP A 185 -20.10 12.36 11.71
C ASP A 185 -21.46 11.85 12.23
N GLY A 186 -21.43 10.72 12.95
CA GLY A 186 -22.64 10.16 13.57
C GLY A 186 -23.29 8.98 12.85
N MET A 187 -22.69 8.43 11.77
CA MET A 187 -23.21 7.22 11.12
C MET A 187 -23.10 6.02 12.08
N ARG A 188 -24.14 5.16 12.07
CA ARG A 188 -24.25 3.98 12.93
C ARG A 188 -24.42 2.75 12.05
N SER A 189 -23.35 2.37 11.32
CA SER A 189 -23.41 1.24 10.41
C SER A 189 -23.04 -0.04 11.14
N GLY A 190 -23.86 -1.07 11.00
CA GLY A 190 -23.55 -2.41 11.51
C GLY A 190 -22.38 -3.02 10.75
N LYS A 191 -22.36 -2.79 9.43
CA LYS A 191 -21.25 -3.24 8.57
C LYS A 191 -20.75 -2.09 7.72
N VAL A 192 -19.43 -1.95 7.65
CA VAL A 192 -18.75 -1.04 6.73
C VAL A 192 -17.85 -1.87 5.83
N ILE A 193 -17.98 -1.69 4.53
CA ILE A 193 -17.19 -2.39 3.52
C ILE A 193 -16.40 -1.35 2.75
N PHE A 194 -15.08 -1.47 2.79
CA PHE A 194 -14.17 -0.68 1.96
C PHE A 194 -13.82 -1.49 0.72
N ASN A 195 -14.28 -1.03 -0.43
CA ASN A 195 -14.03 -1.68 -1.73
C ASN A 195 -12.89 -0.98 -2.45
N GLU A 196 -12.02 -1.76 -3.10
CA GLU A 196 -10.85 -1.32 -3.85
C GLU A 196 -9.87 -0.46 -3.02
N VAL A 197 -9.52 -0.95 -1.81
CA VAL A 197 -8.66 -0.23 -0.84
C VAL A 197 -7.27 0.09 -1.39
N HIS A 198 -6.81 -0.61 -2.43
CA HIS A 198 -5.57 -0.28 -3.12
C HIS A 198 -5.54 1.14 -3.73
N GLN A 199 -6.69 1.81 -3.84
CA GLN A 199 -6.80 3.19 -4.30
C GLN A 199 -6.83 4.22 -3.15
N PHE A 200 -6.85 3.77 -1.88
CA PHE A 200 -6.90 4.66 -0.72
C PHE A 200 -5.49 5.14 -0.38
N GLU A 201 -5.31 6.44 -0.34
CA GLU A 201 -4.02 7.08 -0.06
C GLU A 201 -3.73 7.22 1.43
N ASN A 202 -4.78 7.28 2.27
CA ASN A 202 -4.67 7.46 3.71
C ASN A 202 -5.88 6.92 4.48
N TYR A 203 -5.77 6.93 5.80
CA TYR A 203 -6.79 6.42 6.73
C TYR A 203 -7.95 7.38 7.03
N ALA A 204 -7.93 8.62 6.56
CA ALA A 204 -8.88 9.64 6.99
C ALA A 204 -10.34 9.17 6.83
N ASN A 205 -10.65 8.57 5.69
CA ASN A 205 -11.99 8.06 5.41
C ASN A 205 -12.32 6.78 6.16
N ILE A 206 -11.35 5.89 6.32
CA ILE A 206 -11.52 4.63 7.07
C ILE A 206 -11.87 4.94 8.53
N LYS A 207 -11.15 5.86 9.16
CA LYS A 207 -11.36 6.25 10.56
C LYS A 207 -12.77 6.80 10.80
N VAL A 208 -13.29 7.66 9.93
CA VAL A 208 -14.62 8.27 10.07
C VAL A 208 -15.73 7.22 10.14
N PHE A 209 -15.68 6.21 9.25
CA PHE A 209 -16.69 5.16 9.21
C PHE A 209 -16.58 4.16 10.38
N VAL A 210 -15.38 3.79 10.77
CA VAL A 210 -15.15 2.79 11.83
C VAL A 210 -15.46 3.33 13.21
N THR A 211 -15.16 4.61 13.51
CA THR A 211 -15.45 5.24 14.81
C THR A 211 -16.95 5.27 15.14
N GLY A 212 -17.83 5.32 14.14
CA GLY A 212 -19.29 5.29 14.32
C GLY A 212 -19.86 3.95 14.81
N GLN A 213 -19.13 2.85 14.66
CA GLN A 213 -19.60 1.50 14.94
C GLN A 213 -19.68 1.13 16.43
N GLY A 214 -19.08 1.89 17.33
CA GLY A 214 -19.05 1.59 18.77
C GLY A 214 -20.42 1.54 19.46
N LYS A 215 -21.49 1.98 18.77
CA LYS A 215 -22.87 2.01 19.28
C LYS A 215 -23.77 0.95 18.63
N VAL A 216 -23.22 0.07 17.80
CA VAL A 216 -23.99 -0.95 17.08
C VAL A 216 -23.62 -2.33 17.60
N ALA A 217 -24.61 -3.21 17.72
CA ALA A 217 -24.38 -4.61 18.09
C ALA A 217 -23.69 -5.36 16.95
N GLN A 218 -22.72 -6.21 17.28
CA GLN A 218 -22.00 -7.08 16.35
C GLN A 218 -21.41 -6.34 15.12
N PRO A 219 -20.67 -5.23 15.33
CA PRO A 219 -20.16 -4.46 14.19
C PRO A 219 -19.12 -5.26 13.39
N ARG A 220 -19.11 -5.06 12.06
CA ARG A 220 -18.15 -5.70 11.15
C ARG A 220 -17.53 -4.70 10.17
N VAL A 221 -16.28 -4.95 9.81
CA VAL A 221 -15.54 -4.20 8.80
C VAL A 221 -15.04 -5.18 7.74
N GLY A 222 -15.36 -4.91 6.48
CA GLY A 222 -14.81 -5.63 5.33
C GLY A 222 -13.85 -4.74 4.55
N ILE A 223 -12.68 -5.28 4.19
CA ILE A 223 -11.66 -4.60 3.40
C ILE A 223 -11.41 -5.48 2.19
N PHE A 224 -11.93 -5.08 1.04
CA PHE A 224 -11.85 -5.85 -0.19
C PHE A 224 -10.98 -5.12 -1.21
N THR A 225 -10.05 -5.86 -1.80
CA THR A 225 -9.10 -5.25 -2.74
C THR A 225 -8.42 -6.29 -3.64
N SER A 226 -7.86 -5.83 -4.74
CA SER A 226 -6.69 -6.42 -5.39
C SER A 226 -5.44 -5.69 -4.92
N ASN A 227 -4.26 -6.04 -5.42
CA ASN A 227 -3.09 -5.21 -5.20
C ASN A 227 -3.16 -3.96 -6.11
N GLY A 228 -2.36 -2.95 -5.85
CA GLY A 228 -2.39 -1.68 -6.56
C GLY A 228 -1.04 -0.97 -6.60
N GLU A 229 -1.06 0.25 -7.11
CA GLU A 229 0.14 1.07 -7.33
C GLU A 229 0.46 2.02 -6.17
N VAL A 230 -0.48 2.21 -5.23
CA VAL A 230 -0.25 3.07 -4.05
C VAL A 230 0.63 2.31 -3.08
N ASN A 231 1.83 2.79 -2.86
CA ASN A 231 2.77 2.25 -1.88
C ASN A 231 2.74 3.07 -0.59
N ASP A 232 3.09 2.43 0.53
CA ASP A 232 3.05 3.00 1.88
C ASP A 232 1.65 3.56 2.27
N GLY A 233 0.60 2.96 1.74
CA GLY A 233 -0.80 3.29 2.00
C GLY A 233 -1.49 2.28 2.91
N PRO A 234 -2.81 2.46 3.18
CA PRO A 234 -3.58 1.56 4.03
C PRO A 234 -3.52 0.08 3.62
N LEU A 235 -3.44 -0.21 2.31
CA LEU A 235 -3.31 -1.59 1.83
C LEU A 235 -2.04 -2.25 2.37
N ASP A 236 -0.92 -1.54 2.36
CA ASP A 236 0.37 -2.08 2.82
C ASP A 236 0.37 -2.41 4.29
N ASP A 237 -0.24 -1.54 5.11
CA ASP A 237 -0.37 -1.77 6.54
C ASP A 237 -1.25 -2.99 6.84
N TYR A 238 -2.39 -3.14 6.12
CA TYR A 238 -3.26 -4.32 6.28
C TYR A 238 -2.57 -5.61 5.84
N LEU A 239 -1.82 -5.56 4.74
CA LEU A 239 -1.05 -6.69 4.24
C LEU A 239 0.07 -7.07 5.21
N ALA A 240 0.83 -6.09 5.70
CA ALA A 240 1.88 -6.31 6.70
C ALA A 240 1.30 -6.87 8.01
N ARG A 241 0.17 -6.32 8.50
CA ARG A 241 -0.52 -6.86 9.68
C ARG A 241 -0.97 -8.30 9.46
N GLY A 242 -1.59 -8.60 8.32
CA GLY A 242 -2.03 -9.96 7.99
C GLY A 242 -0.86 -10.94 7.99
N ARG A 243 0.28 -10.56 7.41
CA ARG A 243 1.49 -11.40 7.38
C ARG A 243 2.10 -11.60 8.77
N ARG A 244 2.14 -10.59 9.63
CA ARG A 244 2.61 -10.77 11.02
C ARG A 244 1.74 -11.76 11.81
N ILE A 245 0.41 -11.70 11.64
CA ILE A 245 -0.51 -12.68 12.23
C ILE A 245 -0.18 -14.08 11.72
N LEU A 246 -0.03 -14.25 10.41
CA LEU A 246 0.13 -15.55 9.79
C LEU A 246 1.52 -16.18 9.98
N PHE A 247 2.59 -15.38 10.08
CA PHE A 247 3.95 -15.89 10.07
C PHE A 247 4.76 -15.56 11.33
N GLU A 248 4.33 -14.56 12.11
CA GLU A 248 5.06 -14.12 13.31
C GLU A 248 4.28 -14.35 14.60
N ASN A 249 3.16 -15.06 14.53
CA ASN A 249 2.25 -15.37 15.65
C ASN A 249 1.76 -14.13 16.42
N GLU A 250 1.62 -12.97 15.73
CA GLU A 250 1.00 -11.80 16.32
C GLU A 250 -0.48 -12.09 16.60
N PRO A 251 -1.05 -11.71 17.76
CA PRO A 251 -2.48 -11.91 18.04
C PRO A 251 -3.35 -11.22 16.98
N ASP A 252 -4.33 -11.95 16.43
CA ASP A 252 -5.17 -11.42 15.35
C ASP A 252 -6.15 -10.33 15.82
N ASN A 253 -6.51 -10.31 17.08
CA ASN A 253 -7.43 -9.33 17.68
C ASN A 253 -8.72 -9.14 16.85
N GLY A 254 -9.26 -10.23 16.32
CA GLY A 254 -10.46 -10.24 15.48
C GLY A 254 -10.25 -9.81 14.04
N PHE A 255 -9.02 -9.84 13.55
CA PHE A 255 -8.66 -9.57 12.15
C PHE A 255 -8.48 -10.90 11.39
N LEU A 256 -9.24 -11.10 10.32
CA LEU A 256 -9.18 -12.26 9.44
C LEU A 256 -8.44 -11.92 8.15
N PRO A 257 -7.18 -12.34 7.98
CA PRO A 257 -6.39 -12.03 6.78
C PRO A 257 -6.59 -13.09 5.68
N PHE A 258 -7.41 -12.79 4.70
CA PHE A 258 -7.55 -13.61 3.50
C PHE A 258 -6.75 -12.99 2.35
N ILE A 259 -5.57 -13.56 2.06
CA ILE A 259 -4.60 -12.99 1.12
C ILE A 259 -4.30 -14.03 0.05
N CYS A 260 -4.52 -13.66 -1.22
CA CYS A 260 -4.20 -14.45 -2.39
C CYS A 260 -3.28 -13.65 -3.31
N CYS A 261 -2.07 -14.13 -3.54
CA CYS A 261 -1.08 -13.48 -4.40
C CYS A 261 -0.01 -14.48 -4.85
N LEU A 262 0.70 -14.17 -5.91
CA LEU A 262 1.97 -14.82 -6.20
C LEU A 262 3.05 -14.33 -5.22
N GLU A 263 4.07 -15.14 -5.00
CA GLU A 263 5.20 -14.81 -4.12
C GLU A 263 6.32 -14.13 -4.89
N THR A 264 6.59 -14.61 -6.11
CA THR A 264 7.65 -14.08 -6.97
C THR A 264 7.12 -13.85 -8.39
N ARG A 265 7.84 -13.02 -9.13
CA ARG A 265 7.49 -12.71 -10.53
C ARG A 265 7.65 -13.92 -11.45
N GLU A 266 8.64 -14.76 -11.19
CA GLU A 266 8.94 -15.94 -12.00
C GLU A 266 7.77 -16.94 -12.00
N GLN A 267 7.01 -16.98 -10.90
CA GLN A 267 5.84 -17.86 -10.79
C GLN A 267 4.74 -17.54 -11.80
N VAL A 268 4.72 -16.32 -12.36
CA VAL A 268 3.69 -15.91 -13.34
C VAL A 268 3.75 -16.72 -14.64
N HIS A 269 4.92 -17.26 -14.98
CA HIS A 269 5.12 -18.02 -16.20
C HIS A 269 4.51 -19.44 -16.17
N ASP A 270 4.10 -19.92 -15.00
CA ASP A 270 3.35 -21.17 -14.85
C ASP A 270 1.87 -20.86 -14.57
N PRO A 271 0.95 -21.15 -15.52
CA PRO A 271 -0.49 -20.86 -15.36
C PRO A 271 -1.15 -21.56 -14.18
N ASP A 272 -0.57 -22.62 -13.63
CA ASP A 272 -1.09 -23.31 -12.46
C ASP A 272 -0.82 -22.52 -11.17
N ASN A 273 0.16 -21.61 -11.16
CA ASN A 273 0.39 -20.69 -10.07
C ASN A 273 -0.66 -19.56 -10.00
N TRP A 274 -1.38 -19.25 -11.08
CA TRP A 274 -2.36 -18.17 -11.08
C TRP A 274 -3.51 -18.39 -10.10
N TYR A 275 -3.79 -19.67 -9.75
CA TYR A 275 -4.76 -20.00 -8.70
C TYR A 275 -4.36 -19.44 -7.33
N MET A 276 -3.05 -19.28 -7.06
CA MET A 276 -2.53 -18.67 -5.83
C MET A 276 -3.01 -17.22 -5.65
N ALA A 277 -3.15 -16.49 -6.76
CA ALA A 277 -3.64 -15.11 -6.76
C ALA A 277 -5.16 -15.02 -6.89
N ASN A 278 -5.78 -15.99 -7.55
CA ASN A 278 -7.22 -15.98 -7.79
C ASN A 278 -7.81 -17.40 -7.74
N PRO A 279 -8.30 -17.84 -6.59
CA PRO A 279 -8.87 -19.18 -6.43
C PRO A 279 -10.16 -19.41 -7.26
N SER A 280 -10.80 -18.34 -7.77
CA SER A 280 -11.99 -18.47 -8.62
C SER A 280 -11.67 -18.94 -10.05
N LEU A 281 -10.42 -18.78 -10.50
CA LEU A 281 -9.99 -19.25 -11.83
C LEU A 281 -10.23 -20.75 -12.04
N TYR A 282 -10.17 -21.54 -10.96
CA TYR A 282 -10.42 -22.98 -11.02
C TYR A 282 -11.87 -23.29 -11.46
N PHE A 283 -12.81 -22.40 -11.16
CA PHE A 283 -14.24 -22.58 -11.41
C PHE A 283 -14.76 -21.77 -12.60
N LEU A 284 -13.92 -20.90 -13.20
CA LEU A 284 -14.30 -19.95 -14.26
C LEU A 284 -13.35 -20.12 -15.47
N PRO A 285 -13.64 -21.09 -16.38
CA PRO A 285 -12.79 -21.33 -17.56
C PRO A 285 -12.63 -20.10 -18.45
N ASP A 286 -13.69 -19.30 -18.65
CA ASP A 286 -13.63 -18.07 -19.46
C ASP A 286 -12.70 -17.03 -18.84
N LEU A 287 -12.74 -16.86 -17.53
CA LEU A 287 -11.83 -15.97 -16.81
C LEU A 287 -10.37 -16.45 -16.88
N LYS A 288 -10.17 -17.78 -16.82
CA LYS A 288 -8.82 -18.37 -17.01
C LYS A 288 -8.30 -18.07 -18.40
N GLN A 289 -9.15 -18.17 -19.42
CA GLN A 289 -8.77 -17.84 -20.80
C GLN A 289 -8.46 -16.34 -20.94
N GLU A 290 -9.29 -15.45 -20.43
CA GLU A 290 -9.05 -14.01 -20.41
C GLU A 290 -7.72 -13.67 -19.70
N THR A 291 -7.45 -14.33 -18.57
CA THR A 291 -6.17 -14.18 -17.86
C THR A 291 -4.97 -14.62 -18.69
N ALA A 292 -5.12 -15.69 -19.49
CA ALA A 292 -4.09 -16.16 -20.39
C ALA A 292 -3.85 -15.20 -21.57
N ASP A 293 -4.91 -14.53 -22.04
CA ASP A 293 -4.80 -13.52 -23.08
C ASP A 293 -4.06 -12.28 -22.55
N GLU A 294 -4.45 -11.76 -21.36
CA GLU A 294 -3.75 -10.67 -20.69
C GLU A 294 -2.27 -11.01 -20.37
N TYR A 295 -1.97 -12.28 -20.04
CA TYR A 295 -0.61 -12.74 -19.83
C TYR A 295 0.23 -12.62 -21.12
N ARG A 296 -0.32 -13.02 -22.28
CA ARG A 296 0.37 -12.88 -23.57
C ARG A 296 0.65 -11.42 -23.90
N ASP A 297 -0.35 -10.56 -23.73
CA ASP A 297 -0.21 -9.12 -23.95
C ASP A 297 0.84 -8.51 -23.01
N TRP A 298 0.90 -8.98 -21.75
CA TRP A 298 1.91 -8.55 -20.81
C TRP A 298 3.31 -9.02 -21.20
N VAL A 299 3.47 -10.24 -21.67
CA VAL A 299 4.78 -10.76 -22.13
C VAL A 299 5.29 -9.98 -23.34
N GLU A 300 4.42 -9.63 -24.29
CA GLU A 300 4.77 -8.85 -25.48
C GLU A 300 5.02 -7.36 -25.18
N HIS A 301 4.24 -6.78 -24.26
CA HIS A 301 4.27 -5.35 -23.93
C HIS A 301 4.20 -5.10 -22.41
N PRO A 302 5.24 -5.46 -21.64
CA PRO A 302 5.21 -5.38 -20.17
C PRO A 302 4.96 -3.96 -19.62
N GLU A 303 5.49 -2.95 -20.31
CA GLU A 303 5.35 -1.54 -19.89
C GLU A 303 3.90 -1.02 -20.00
N GLN A 304 3.13 -1.53 -20.96
CA GLN A 304 1.76 -1.09 -21.20
C GLN A 304 0.76 -1.86 -20.34
N ASN A 305 1.11 -3.09 -19.94
CA ASN A 305 0.23 -4.03 -19.24
C ASN A 305 0.66 -4.31 -17.79
N GLY A 306 1.30 -3.35 -17.11
CA GLY A 306 1.78 -3.47 -15.72
C GLY A 306 0.70 -3.87 -14.72
N ASP A 307 -0.55 -3.52 -15.00
CA ASP A 307 -1.73 -3.90 -14.22
C ASP A 307 -1.93 -5.42 -14.08
N PHE A 308 -1.44 -6.21 -15.04
CA PHE A 308 -1.55 -7.67 -15.01
C PHE A 308 -0.88 -8.25 -13.75
N LEU A 309 0.39 -7.91 -13.53
CA LEU A 309 1.11 -8.39 -12.34
C LEU A 309 0.48 -7.93 -11.04
N THR A 310 0.04 -6.68 -11.02
CA THR A 310 -0.47 -6.06 -9.79
C THR A 310 -1.89 -6.53 -9.50
N LYS A 311 -2.81 -6.33 -10.45
CA LYS A 311 -4.24 -6.53 -10.21
C LYS A 311 -4.68 -7.97 -10.40
N ARG A 312 -4.07 -8.74 -11.33
CA ARG A 312 -4.40 -10.16 -11.53
C ARG A 312 -3.61 -11.06 -10.60
N MET A 313 -2.29 -10.83 -10.48
CA MET A 313 -1.38 -11.74 -9.79
C MET A 313 -1.07 -11.34 -8.34
N GLY A 314 -1.58 -10.18 -7.89
CA GLY A 314 -1.39 -9.73 -6.52
C GLY A 314 0.04 -9.33 -6.17
N LEU A 315 0.94 -9.26 -7.16
CA LEU A 315 2.30 -8.80 -6.99
C LEU A 315 2.34 -7.29 -6.85
N ARG A 316 3.30 -6.74 -6.14
CA ARG A 316 3.43 -5.29 -6.05
C ARG A 316 3.87 -4.69 -7.39
N ALA A 317 3.32 -3.53 -7.70
CA ALA A 317 3.77 -2.77 -8.86
C ALA A 317 5.21 -2.30 -8.63
N GLY A 318 6.14 -3.02 -9.27
CA GLY A 318 7.39 -2.41 -9.68
C GLY A 318 7.27 -2.14 -11.16
N TYR A 319 7.46 -0.92 -11.60
CA TYR A 319 7.61 -0.61 -13.03
C TYR A 319 9.01 -1.08 -13.46
N GLN A 320 9.19 -2.39 -13.64
CA GLN A 320 10.49 -3.06 -13.62
C GLN A 320 11.45 -2.68 -14.75
N GLU A 321 10.97 -2.23 -15.89
CA GLU A 321 11.87 -1.79 -16.97
C GLU A 321 12.18 -0.29 -16.93
N ILE A 322 11.40 0.48 -16.15
CA ILE A 322 11.49 1.94 -16.05
C ILE A 322 11.86 2.38 -14.64
N SER A 323 11.62 1.57 -13.61
CA SER A 323 11.91 1.92 -12.21
C SER A 323 13.42 1.96 -11.92
N VAL A 324 13.78 2.65 -10.83
CA VAL A 324 15.15 2.64 -10.32
C VAL A 324 15.57 1.23 -9.92
N THR A 325 14.69 0.52 -9.22
CA THR A 325 14.90 -0.89 -8.82
C THR A 325 13.56 -1.52 -8.42
N ASP A 326 13.56 -2.81 -8.11
CA ASP A 326 12.39 -3.52 -7.61
C ASP A 326 11.97 -2.99 -6.24
N TYR A 327 10.67 -2.89 -6.00
CA TYR A 327 10.14 -2.35 -4.74
C TYR A 327 10.59 -3.16 -3.51
N GLU A 328 10.77 -4.45 -3.64
CA GLU A 328 11.29 -5.29 -2.55
C GLU A 328 12.72 -4.92 -2.15
N LYS A 329 13.57 -4.55 -3.11
CA LYS A 329 14.92 -4.03 -2.84
C LYS A 329 14.86 -2.66 -2.17
N ILE A 330 13.87 -1.83 -2.54
CA ILE A 330 13.62 -0.57 -1.84
C ILE A 330 13.23 -0.83 -0.38
N LEU A 331 12.39 -1.81 -0.09
CA LEU A 331 12.01 -2.16 1.28
C LEU A 331 13.20 -2.64 2.12
N LYS A 332 14.17 -3.33 1.53
CA LYS A 332 15.37 -3.82 2.22
C LYS A 332 16.33 -2.71 2.68
N THR A 333 16.12 -1.48 2.24
CA THR A 333 16.84 -0.31 2.75
C THR A 333 16.39 0.12 4.16
N ASN A 334 15.26 -0.41 4.64
CA ASN A 334 14.74 -0.22 6.00
C ASN A 334 15.60 -0.98 7.02
N LYS A 335 16.85 -0.57 7.12
CA LYS A 335 17.84 -1.09 8.07
C LYS A 335 18.16 -0.01 9.09
N PRO A 336 18.36 -0.36 10.37
CA PRO A 336 18.66 0.61 11.41
C PRO A 336 19.96 1.34 11.10
N LEU A 337 19.96 2.65 11.35
CA LEU A 337 21.16 3.46 11.24
C LEU A 337 22.04 3.25 12.48
N PRO A 338 23.37 3.13 12.33
CA PRO A 338 24.29 3.18 13.47
C PRO A 338 24.35 4.60 14.05
N GLU A 339 25.07 4.77 15.16
CA GLU A 339 25.38 6.12 15.67
C GLU A 339 26.33 6.83 14.69
N LEU A 340 25.82 7.86 14.03
CA LEU A 340 26.53 8.60 12.99
C LEU A 340 27.14 9.93 13.47
N ARG A 341 26.95 10.28 14.76
CA ARG A 341 27.48 11.53 15.31
C ARG A 341 29.00 11.62 15.14
N GLY A 342 29.47 12.75 14.63
CA GLY A 342 30.88 12.98 14.34
C GLY A 342 31.39 12.38 13.03
N TRP A 343 30.54 11.62 12.30
CA TRP A 343 30.96 11.10 11.01
C TRP A 343 31.01 12.20 9.95
N THR A 344 31.87 11.97 8.95
CA THR A 344 31.95 12.84 7.77
C THR A 344 30.86 12.43 6.76
N CYS A 345 30.14 13.41 6.24
CA CYS A 345 29.09 13.21 5.25
C CYS A 345 29.15 14.20 4.09
N THR A 346 28.50 13.88 3.00
CA THR A 346 28.13 14.79 1.93
C THR A 346 26.66 15.15 2.02
N VAL A 347 26.30 16.33 1.53
CA VAL A 347 24.92 16.82 1.49
C VAL A 347 24.46 16.88 0.05
N GLY A 348 23.32 16.28 -0.25
CA GLY A 348 22.59 16.49 -1.50
C GLY A 348 21.35 17.32 -1.24
N LEU A 349 21.08 18.25 -2.12
CA LEU A 349 19.89 19.12 -2.10
C LEU A 349 19.18 19.04 -3.44
N ASP A 350 17.89 18.73 -3.42
CA ASP A 350 17.00 18.98 -4.55
C ASP A 350 15.93 19.98 -4.13
N TYR A 351 15.91 21.11 -4.83
CA TYR A 351 15.00 22.21 -4.57
C TYR A 351 14.24 22.50 -5.86
N ALA A 352 12.98 22.10 -5.92
CA ALA A 352 12.18 22.29 -7.12
C ALA A 352 11.80 23.77 -7.32
N GLU A 353 10.56 24.13 -7.44
CA GLU A 353 10.11 25.53 -7.49
C GLU A 353 9.58 25.96 -6.14
N LEU A 354 9.42 27.29 -5.97
CA LEU A 354 9.04 27.95 -4.71
C LEU A 354 7.82 27.31 -3.99
N SER A 355 6.92 26.66 -4.70
CA SER A 355 5.68 26.12 -4.13
C SER A 355 5.54 24.60 -4.26
N ASP A 356 6.64 23.86 -4.42
CA ASP A 356 6.60 22.41 -4.61
C ASP A 356 7.28 21.66 -3.45
N TRP A 357 8.04 20.63 -3.74
CA TRP A 357 8.78 19.82 -2.78
C TRP A 357 10.26 20.23 -2.76
N ALA A 358 10.90 20.00 -1.63
CA ALA A 358 12.35 20.05 -1.49
C ALA A 358 12.84 18.85 -0.70
N GLY A 359 14.04 18.38 -0.99
CA GLY A 359 14.68 17.27 -0.30
C GLY A 359 16.13 17.58 0.06
N VAL A 360 16.56 17.16 1.25
CA VAL A 360 17.96 17.15 1.68
C VAL A 360 18.34 15.75 2.08
N ASN A 361 19.50 15.28 1.61
CA ASN A 361 20.07 13.99 1.98
C ASN A 361 21.47 14.18 2.57
N LEU A 362 21.67 13.64 3.77
CA LEU A 362 22.99 13.52 4.39
C LEU A 362 23.49 12.11 4.10
N HIS A 363 24.55 11.99 3.31
CA HIS A 363 25.09 10.73 2.85
C HIS A 363 26.41 10.41 3.55
N PHE A 364 26.49 9.21 4.15
CA PHE A 364 27.65 8.71 4.85
C PHE A 364 28.10 7.39 4.23
N ARG A 365 29.39 7.09 4.33
CA ARG A 365 29.95 5.86 3.79
C ARG A 365 30.88 5.19 4.78
N ARG A 366 30.80 3.85 4.87
CA ARG A 366 31.78 3.01 5.59
C ARG A 366 32.00 1.72 4.80
N GLY A 367 33.17 1.64 4.17
CA GLY A 367 33.45 0.51 3.28
C GLY A 367 32.49 0.44 2.11
N ALA A 368 31.72 -0.65 2.02
CA ALA A 368 30.68 -0.84 1.02
C ALA A 368 29.32 -0.23 1.42
N ASP A 369 29.06 -0.04 2.72
CA ASP A 369 27.77 0.40 3.23
C ASP A 369 27.57 1.91 3.09
N ARG A 370 26.35 2.32 2.75
CA ARG A 370 25.88 3.69 2.62
C ARG A 370 24.74 3.94 3.60
N TYR A 371 24.89 4.99 4.39
CA TYR A 371 23.94 5.40 5.41
C TYR A 371 23.38 6.76 5.03
N ASP A 372 22.06 6.89 4.98
CA ASP A 372 21.42 8.08 4.49
C ASP A 372 20.39 8.61 5.50
N ILE A 373 20.48 9.90 5.82
CA ILE A 373 19.46 10.63 6.58
C ILE A 373 18.81 11.60 5.61
N ASN A 374 17.57 11.34 5.26
CA ASN A 374 16.82 12.11 4.30
C ASN A 374 15.66 12.85 4.95
N HIS A 375 15.47 14.11 4.60
CA HIS A 375 14.35 14.92 5.05
C HIS A 375 13.75 15.69 3.89
N ALA A 376 12.43 15.81 3.88
CA ALA A 376 11.69 16.54 2.85
C ALA A 376 10.90 17.71 3.42
N TRP A 377 10.60 18.67 2.56
CA TRP A 377 9.66 19.77 2.83
C TRP A 377 8.59 19.80 1.76
N VAL A 378 7.38 20.15 2.17
CA VAL A 378 6.25 20.36 1.24
C VAL A 378 5.51 21.64 1.61
N CYS A 379 5.19 22.45 0.61
CA CYS A 379 4.38 23.64 0.80
C CYS A 379 2.89 23.28 0.87
N ARG A 380 2.19 23.65 1.96
CA ARG A 380 0.74 23.38 2.15
C ARG A 380 -0.12 24.03 1.05
N GLN A 381 0.29 25.19 0.56
CA GLN A 381 -0.42 25.96 -0.46
C GLN A 381 -0.05 25.55 -1.90
N SER A 382 0.77 24.51 -2.07
CA SER A 382 1.12 24.00 -3.40
C SER A 382 -0.12 23.57 -4.18
N LYS A 383 -0.28 24.10 -5.40
CA LYS A 383 -1.37 23.71 -6.32
C LYS A 383 -1.28 22.23 -6.75
N THR A 384 -0.12 21.61 -6.61
CA THR A 384 0.11 20.22 -6.96
C THR A 384 -0.19 19.27 -5.79
N LEU A 385 -0.14 19.74 -4.54
CA LEU A 385 -0.33 18.93 -3.34
C LEU A 385 -1.65 18.11 -3.34
N PRO A 386 -2.81 18.65 -3.76
CA PRO A 386 -4.04 17.87 -3.85
C PRO A 386 -3.99 16.71 -4.87
N ARG A 387 -3.00 16.72 -5.77
CA ARG A 387 -2.80 15.68 -6.79
C ARG A 387 -1.75 14.65 -6.38
N VAL A 388 -1.02 14.92 -5.31
CA VAL A 388 0.02 14.01 -4.79
C VAL A 388 -0.65 12.82 -4.14
N LYS A 389 -0.45 11.64 -4.74
CA LYS A 389 -0.98 10.36 -4.26
C LYS A 389 -0.02 9.75 -3.24
N ALA A 390 0.00 10.32 -2.03
CA ALA A 390 0.84 9.84 -0.93
C ALA A 390 0.27 10.28 0.43
N PRO A 391 0.49 9.52 1.50
CA PRO A 391 0.04 9.86 2.86
C PRO A 391 0.99 10.87 3.53
N TRP A 392 1.23 12.01 2.86
CA TRP A 392 2.19 13.01 3.32
C TRP A 392 1.87 13.61 4.69
N GLN A 393 0.59 13.63 5.11
CA GLN A 393 0.21 14.07 6.46
C GLN A 393 0.76 13.11 7.53
N THR A 394 0.62 11.81 7.31
CA THR A 394 1.17 10.79 8.20
C THR A 394 2.70 10.90 8.29
N TRP A 395 3.37 11.08 7.15
CA TRP A 395 4.82 11.27 7.13
C TRP A 395 5.29 12.54 7.85
N ALA A 396 4.45 13.58 7.87
CA ALA A 396 4.73 14.79 8.64
C ALA A 396 4.59 14.53 10.16
N GLU A 397 3.55 13.80 10.56
CA GLU A 397 3.33 13.39 11.95
C GLU A 397 4.47 12.49 12.47
N GLU A 398 5.01 11.63 11.61
CA GLU A 398 6.13 10.73 11.89
C GLU A 398 7.51 11.41 11.80
N GLY A 399 7.57 12.68 11.36
CA GLY A 399 8.80 13.46 11.28
C GLY A 399 9.68 13.20 10.05
N HIS A 400 9.16 12.51 9.02
CA HIS A 400 9.88 12.24 7.77
C HIS A 400 9.88 13.44 6.82
N LEU A 401 8.90 14.34 6.96
CA LEU A 401 8.84 15.58 6.20
C LEU A 401 8.29 16.73 7.05
N THR A 402 8.58 17.97 6.62
CA THR A 402 8.03 19.19 7.23
C THR A 402 7.01 19.83 6.29
N VAL A 403 5.81 20.11 6.80
CA VAL A 403 4.80 20.87 6.06
C VAL A 403 5.01 22.34 6.34
N VAL A 404 5.32 23.11 5.31
CA VAL A 404 5.51 24.57 5.39
C VAL A 404 4.16 25.25 5.14
N ASP A 405 3.70 26.03 6.12
CA ASP A 405 2.42 26.75 6.02
C ASP A 405 2.62 28.15 5.42
N ASP A 406 3.17 28.16 4.21
CA ASP A 406 3.47 29.36 3.42
C ASP A 406 3.18 29.09 1.94
N VAL A 407 3.29 30.14 1.12
CA VAL A 407 3.20 30.07 -0.36
C VAL A 407 4.45 29.45 -1.01
N SER A 408 5.56 29.39 -0.28
CA SER A 408 6.84 28.84 -0.76
C SER A 408 7.65 28.18 0.37
N ILE A 409 8.57 27.30 -0.01
CA ILE A 409 9.57 26.76 0.90
C ILE A 409 10.76 27.73 0.92
N SER A 410 10.98 28.42 2.03
CA SER A 410 12.12 29.34 2.15
C SER A 410 13.46 28.58 2.10
N PRO A 411 14.42 29.00 1.28
CA PRO A 411 15.78 28.44 1.30
C PRO A 411 16.46 28.53 2.67
N ASP A 412 16.08 29.49 3.51
CA ASP A 412 16.63 29.65 4.87
C ASP A 412 16.22 28.50 5.80
N LEU A 413 15.03 27.91 5.61
CA LEU A 413 14.62 26.72 6.37
C LEU A 413 15.55 25.54 6.07
N ILE A 414 15.93 25.38 4.82
CA ILE A 414 16.84 24.33 4.38
C ILE A 414 18.27 24.61 4.88
N ALA A 415 18.72 25.86 4.81
CA ALA A 415 20.01 26.28 5.35
C ALA A 415 20.10 26.02 6.87
N ALA A 416 19.04 26.35 7.61
CA ALA A 416 18.96 26.09 9.06
C ALA A 416 19.03 24.59 9.39
N TYR A 417 18.37 23.74 8.58
CA TYR A 417 18.47 22.29 8.75
C TYR A 417 19.89 21.79 8.52
N ILE A 418 20.56 22.22 7.42
CA ILE A 418 21.93 21.84 7.12
C ILE A 418 22.88 22.35 8.21
N GLN A 419 22.70 23.56 8.72
CA GLN A 419 23.47 24.12 9.81
C GLN A 419 23.29 23.32 11.12
N SER A 420 22.06 22.91 11.42
CA SER A 420 21.78 22.02 12.55
C SER A 420 22.47 20.65 12.39
N ALA A 421 22.46 20.11 11.17
CA ALA A 421 23.18 18.87 10.86
C ALA A 421 24.70 19.02 11.03
N ALA A 422 25.28 20.17 10.67
CA ALA A 422 26.71 20.46 10.85
C ALA A 422 27.16 20.50 12.32
N GLN A 423 26.24 20.67 13.27
CA GLN A 423 26.54 20.54 14.70
C GLN A 423 26.73 19.08 15.15
N LYS A 424 26.20 18.15 14.38
CA LYS A 424 26.24 16.71 14.70
C LYS A 424 27.21 15.94 13.83
N TYR A 425 27.39 16.36 12.59
CA TYR A 425 28.15 15.67 11.54
C TYR A 425 29.18 16.58 10.90
N ASN A 426 30.28 16.01 10.38
CA ASN A 426 31.28 16.78 9.64
C ASN A 426 30.88 16.85 8.16
N ILE A 427 30.21 17.93 7.74
CA ILE A 427 29.76 18.11 6.35
C ILE A 427 30.95 18.51 5.48
N LYS A 428 31.34 17.61 4.57
CA LYS A 428 32.48 17.79 3.66
C LYS A 428 32.17 18.73 2.50
N ALA A 429 31.05 18.46 1.82
CA ALA A 429 30.63 19.20 0.62
C ALA A 429 29.12 19.08 0.43
N LEU A 430 28.57 19.99 -0.40
CA LEU A 430 27.19 20.04 -0.82
C LEU A 430 27.09 19.87 -2.35
N ALA A 431 26.12 19.08 -2.83
CA ALA A 431 25.80 18.93 -4.24
C ALA A 431 24.33 19.26 -4.50
N MET A 432 24.07 19.98 -5.59
CA MET A 432 22.75 20.40 -5.98
C MET A 432 22.65 20.58 -7.50
N ASP A 433 21.44 20.47 -8.06
CA ASP A 433 21.19 20.75 -9.47
C ASP A 433 21.69 22.14 -9.91
N HIS A 434 22.37 22.17 -11.03
CA HIS A 434 23.00 23.39 -11.56
C HIS A 434 21.98 24.50 -11.85
N TYR A 435 20.82 24.15 -12.42
CA TYR A 435 19.82 25.14 -12.84
C TYR A 435 19.08 25.78 -11.66
N ARG A 436 19.03 25.11 -10.52
CA ARG A 436 18.29 25.57 -9.32
C ARG A 436 19.17 26.30 -8.30
N TRP A 437 20.48 26.29 -8.49
CA TRP A 437 21.43 26.90 -7.54
C TRP A 437 21.12 28.36 -7.23
N THR A 438 20.75 29.15 -8.22
CA THR A 438 20.47 30.58 -8.04
C THR A 438 19.35 30.86 -7.05
N LEU A 439 18.42 29.90 -6.85
CA LEU A 439 17.29 30.06 -5.94
C LEU A 439 17.70 29.95 -4.46
N VAL A 440 18.79 29.26 -4.16
CA VAL A 440 19.23 28.97 -2.78
C VAL A 440 20.63 29.57 -2.48
N ALA A 441 21.27 30.15 -3.46
CA ALA A 441 22.68 30.55 -3.39
C ALA A 441 22.98 31.50 -2.22
N GLU A 442 22.12 32.44 -1.91
CA GLU A 442 22.31 33.41 -0.83
C GLU A 442 22.28 32.72 0.53
N SER A 443 21.25 31.91 0.80
CA SER A 443 21.10 31.16 2.05
C SER A 443 22.21 30.12 2.23
N MET A 444 22.67 29.47 1.14
CA MET A 444 23.78 28.51 1.21
C MET A 444 25.11 29.20 1.48
N ARG A 445 25.39 30.37 0.88
CA ARG A 445 26.59 31.19 1.19
C ARG A 445 26.61 31.61 2.66
N ALA A 446 25.47 31.99 3.22
CA ALA A 446 25.37 32.39 4.63
C ALA A 446 25.83 31.27 5.60
N ILE A 447 25.72 30.01 5.19
CA ILE A 447 26.17 28.85 5.97
C ILE A 447 27.49 28.26 5.46
N GLY A 448 28.23 28.98 4.59
CA GLY A 448 29.59 28.64 4.15
C GLY A 448 29.67 27.72 2.92
N PHE A 449 28.61 27.62 2.11
CA PHE A 449 28.62 26.89 0.84
C PHE A 449 28.48 27.88 -0.33
N ASP A 450 29.60 28.14 -1.03
CA ASP A 450 29.64 28.99 -2.23
C ASP A 450 30.03 28.14 -3.45
N ALA A 451 29.28 28.23 -4.54
CA ALA A 451 29.61 27.57 -5.80
C ALA A 451 30.94 28.01 -6.46
N ALA A 452 31.52 29.13 -6.01
CA ALA A 452 32.88 29.52 -6.37
C ALA A 452 33.93 28.55 -5.78
N ASP A 453 33.66 27.98 -4.59
CA ASP A 453 34.50 26.94 -3.98
C ASP A 453 34.06 25.54 -4.46
N LYS A 454 34.66 25.10 -5.55
CA LYS A 454 34.41 23.78 -6.16
C LYS A 454 34.81 22.60 -5.28
N SER A 455 35.58 22.81 -4.21
CA SER A 455 35.92 21.76 -3.25
C SER A 455 34.79 21.49 -2.27
N ARG A 456 33.90 22.45 -2.07
CA ARG A 456 32.78 22.38 -1.12
C ARG A 456 31.40 22.36 -1.78
N VAL A 457 31.26 22.87 -3.02
CA VAL A 457 29.98 22.87 -3.72
C VAL A 457 30.12 22.31 -5.12
N LYS A 458 29.35 21.26 -5.41
CA LYS A 458 29.24 20.69 -6.75
C LYS A 458 27.87 21.02 -7.34
N LEU A 459 27.86 21.67 -8.49
CA LEU A 459 26.66 21.88 -9.31
C LEU A 459 26.49 20.67 -10.22
N VAL A 460 25.51 19.84 -9.91
CA VAL A 460 25.21 18.55 -10.57
C VAL A 460 24.61 18.79 -11.95
N ARG A 461 25.11 18.06 -12.93
CA ARG A 461 24.63 18.03 -14.32
C ARG A 461 24.12 16.62 -14.66
N PRO A 462 23.35 16.46 -15.75
CA PRO A 462 22.91 15.14 -16.19
C PRO A 462 24.05 14.12 -16.38
N SER A 463 25.23 14.58 -16.83
CA SER A 463 26.44 13.74 -16.95
C SER A 463 26.93 13.18 -15.62
N ASP A 464 26.78 13.92 -14.53
CA ASP A 464 27.19 13.46 -13.19
C ASP A 464 26.24 12.37 -12.69
N ILE A 465 24.93 12.50 -13.02
CA ILE A 465 23.91 11.48 -12.70
C ILE A 465 24.22 10.18 -13.45
N MET A 466 24.60 10.28 -14.75
CA MET A 466 24.97 9.12 -15.55
C MET A 466 26.16 8.36 -14.97
N GLN A 467 27.11 9.05 -14.33
CA GLN A 467 28.27 8.43 -13.70
C GLN A 467 27.95 7.68 -12.42
N VAL A 468 26.98 8.15 -11.63
CA VAL A 468 26.62 7.55 -10.33
C VAL A 468 25.46 6.59 -10.41
N GLU A 469 24.70 6.61 -11.50
CA GLU A 469 23.57 5.71 -11.70
C GLU A 469 23.96 4.22 -11.52
N PRO A 470 25.05 3.69 -12.12
CA PRO A 470 25.46 2.31 -11.91
C PRO A 470 25.85 2.00 -10.46
N VAL A 471 26.42 2.98 -9.73
CA VAL A 471 26.76 2.84 -8.31
C VAL A 471 25.49 2.71 -7.46
N ILE A 472 24.48 3.52 -7.76
CA ILE A 472 23.18 3.47 -7.09
C ILE A 472 22.48 2.12 -7.36
N GLN A 473 22.53 1.63 -8.61
CA GLN A 473 22.01 0.30 -8.95
C GLN A 473 22.72 -0.81 -8.15
N GLU A 474 24.05 -0.81 -8.13
CA GLU A 474 24.83 -1.76 -7.35
C GLU A 474 24.46 -1.72 -5.86
N CYS A 475 24.23 -0.52 -5.31
CA CYS A 475 23.83 -0.38 -3.90
C CYS A 475 22.46 -1.00 -3.61
N PHE A 476 21.49 -0.89 -4.52
CA PHE A 476 20.22 -1.59 -4.38
C PHE A 476 20.37 -3.11 -4.58
N ASP A 477 21.10 -3.54 -5.60
CA ASP A 477 21.28 -4.95 -5.94
C ASP A 477 21.98 -5.73 -4.82
N ARG A 478 22.96 -5.10 -4.16
CA ARG A 478 23.71 -5.69 -3.06
C ARG A 478 23.19 -5.32 -1.68
N GLU A 479 22.06 -4.62 -1.59
CA GLU A 479 21.43 -4.19 -0.33
C GLU A 479 22.36 -3.36 0.57
N LEU A 480 23.13 -2.44 -0.03
CA LEU A 480 24.14 -1.64 0.67
C LEU A 480 23.58 -0.31 1.22
N PHE A 481 22.36 0.07 0.91
CA PHE A 481 21.73 1.26 1.45
C PHE A 481 21.07 1.01 2.81
N PHE A 482 21.25 1.96 3.73
CA PHE A 482 20.68 1.99 5.08
C PHE A 482 20.10 3.38 5.33
N TRP A 483 18.78 3.52 5.40
CA TRP A 483 18.13 4.81 5.70
C TRP A 483 16.96 4.71 6.71
N GLY A 484 16.90 3.60 7.45
CA GLY A 484 15.86 3.38 8.44
C GLY A 484 14.46 3.30 7.82
N ASN A 485 13.45 3.42 8.66
CA ASN A 485 12.07 3.42 8.20
C ASN A 485 11.67 4.82 7.68
N ASN A 486 12.08 5.17 6.46
CA ASN A 486 11.68 6.41 5.81
C ASN A 486 10.77 6.13 4.61
N PRO A 487 9.43 6.14 4.79
CA PRO A 487 8.47 5.88 3.72
C PRO A 487 8.46 6.99 2.65
N CYS A 488 8.78 8.23 3.02
CA CYS A 488 8.85 9.34 2.08
C CYS A 488 9.98 9.13 1.05
N LEU A 489 11.17 8.70 1.50
CA LEU A 489 12.28 8.39 0.59
C LEU A 489 11.96 7.16 -0.27
N ARG A 490 11.41 6.08 0.31
CA ARG A 490 11.00 4.89 -0.47
C ARG A 490 10.00 5.25 -1.57
N TRP A 491 9.01 6.06 -1.24
CA TRP A 491 8.03 6.54 -2.20
C TRP A 491 8.68 7.36 -3.32
N ALA A 492 9.62 8.24 -3.00
CA ALA A 492 10.33 9.04 -3.99
C ALA A 492 11.16 8.17 -4.95
N VAL A 493 11.85 7.13 -4.44
CA VAL A 493 12.56 6.15 -5.27
C VAL A 493 11.58 5.45 -6.23
N ASN A 494 10.45 4.95 -5.70
CA ASN A 494 9.45 4.23 -6.49
C ASN A 494 8.71 5.12 -7.52
N ASN A 495 8.79 6.44 -7.37
CA ASN A 495 8.24 7.43 -8.31
C ASN A 495 9.23 7.84 -9.41
N THR A 496 10.44 7.33 -9.32
CA THR A 496 11.53 7.67 -10.23
C THR A 496 11.71 6.56 -11.26
N LYS A 497 11.88 6.96 -12.52
CA LYS A 497 12.24 6.06 -13.62
C LYS A 497 13.63 6.35 -14.13
N ARG A 498 14.29 5.30 -14.61
CA ARG A 498 15.51 5.38 -15.41
C ARG A 498 15.13 5.71 -16.85
N VAL A 499 15.77 6.71 -17.41
CA VAL A 499 15.55 7.12 -18.80
C VAL A 499 16.90 7.09 -19.51
N ARG A 500 16.94 6.42 -20.65
CA ARG A 500 18.16 6.46 -21.48
C ARG A 500 18.47 7.89 -21.92
N SER A 501 19.68 8.32 -21.70
CA SER A 501 20.17 9.60 -22.20
C SER A 501 20.13 9.59 -23.73
N SER A 502 19.56 10.62 -24.34
CA SER A 502 19.31 10.68 -25.77
C SER A 502 20.58 10.42 -26.58
N ARG A 503 20.40 9.68 -27.67
CA ARG A 503 21.42 9.32 -28.65
C ARG A 503 22.14 10.55 -29.20
N LYS A 504 23.44 10.72 -28.96
CA LYS A 504 24.27 11.49 -29.85
C LYS A 504 24.63 10.60 -31.05
N LEU A 505 24.24 11.01 -32.26
CA LEU A 505 24.59 10.35 -33.53
C LEU A 505 24.10 8.89 -33.70
N GLY A 506 22.90 8.55 -33.18
CA GLY A 506 22.33 7.21 -33.45
C GLY A 506 22.95 6.05 -32.66
N VAL A 507 23.96 6.29 -31.82
CA VAL A 507 24.58 5.25 -30.98
C VAL A 507 23.93 5.24 -29.60
N ASP A 508 23.47 4.07 -29.16
CA ASP A 508 23.01 3.83 -27.79
C ASP A 508 24.22 3.87 -26.85
N THR A 509 24.30 4.86 -25.99
CA THR A 509 25.43 5.04 -25.07
C THR A 509 25.32 4.17 -23.83
N GLY A 510 24.19 3.48 -23.62
CA GLY A 510 23.93 2.72 -22.39
C GLY A 510 23.82 3.54 -21.11
N ASN A 511 23.86 4.87 -21.19
CA ASN A 511 23.82 5.77 -20.05
C ASN A 511 22.37 6.12 -19.66
N PHE A 512 22.08 6.13 -18.35
CA PHE A 512 20.78 6.47 -17.82
C PHE A 512 20.83 7.73 -16.96
N ILE A 513 19.71 8.45 -16.94
CA ILE A 513 19.39 9.52 -16.00
C ILE A 513 18.07 9.18 -15.30
N TYR A 514 17.74 9.95 -14.27
CA TYR A 514 16.50 9.79 -13.55
C TYR A 514 15.45 10.81 -13.97
N ALA A 515 14.19 10.39 -14.05
CA ALA A 515 13.04 11.24 -14.35
C ALA A 515 11.83 10.82 -13.51
N LYS A 516 10.84 11.70 -13.37
CA LYS A 516 9.56 11.40 -12.73
C LYS A 516 8.75 10.43 -13.61
N ILE A 517 8.13 9.41 -13.02
CA ILE A 517 7.21 8.52 -13.74
C ILE A 517 6.00 9.33 -14.22
N GLU A 518 5.45 10.18 -13.33
CA GLU A 518 4.34 11.06 -13.64
C GLU A 518 4.62 12.49 -13.09
N ALA A 519 4.65 13.48 -13.97
CA ALA A 519 5.10 14.83 -13.62
C ALA A 519 4.22 15.57 -12.61
N LYS A 520 2.90 15.28 -12.58
CA LYS A 520 1.92 16.07 -11.81
C LYS A 520 1.59 15.52 -10.43
N SER A 521 1.62 14.19 -10.24
CA SER A 521 1.16 13.52 -9.03
C SER A 521 2.27 12.86 -8.21
N ARG A 522 3.44 12.64 -8.82
CA ARG A 522 4.55 11.89 -8.22
C ARG A 522 5.78 12.77 -8.08
N LYS A 523 6.37 12.79 -6.89
CA LYS A 523 7.53 13.61 -6.57
C LYS A 523 8.75 12.73 -6.34
N THR A 524 9.92 13.23 -6.74
CA THR A 524 11.20 12.51 -6.69
C THR A 524 12.25 13.28 -5.91
N ASP A 525 11.91 14.45 -5.41
CA ASP A 525 12.83 15.42 -4.81
C ASP A 525 13.67 14.81 -3.65
N PRO A 526 13.11 13.99 -2.72
CA PRO A 526 13.90 13.29 -1.70
C PRO A 526 14.94 12.33 -2.29
N PHE A 527 14.59 11.60 -3.36
CA PHE A 527 15.54 10.69 -4.02
C PHE A 527 16.59 11.45 -4.85
N MET A 528 16.20 12.51 -5.54
CA MET A 528 17.16 13.32 -6.30
C MET A 528 18.18 14.02 -5.37
N ALA A 529 17.79 14.36 -4.14
CA ALA A 529 18.73 14.81 -3.12
C ALA A 529 19.73 13.71 -2.75
N LEU A 530 19.28 12.44 -2.61
CA LEU A 530 20.20 11.30 -2.41
C LEU A 530 21.14 11.16 -3.60
N VAL A 531 20.63 11.16 -4.83
CA VAL A 531 21.44 11.09 -6.05
C VAL A 531 22.49 12.20 -6.08
N ALA A 532 22.12 13.43 -5.77
CA ALA A 532 23.06 14.56 -5.71
C ALA A 532 24.17 14.30 -4.71
N SER A 533 23.86 13.81 -3.48
CA SER A 533 24.86 13.52 -2.46
C SER A 533 25.85 12.41 -2.87
N VAL A 534 25.38 11.40 -3.60
CA VAL A 534 26.23 10.31 -4.14
C VAL A 534 27.18 10.83 -5.24
N THR A 535 26.83 11.88 -6.00
CA THR A 535 27.75 12.44 -7.01
C THR A 535 29.06 12.96 -6.43
N ILE A 536 29.10 13.23 -5.13
CA ILE A 536 30.27 13.70 -4.40
C ILE A 536 30.74 12.70 -3.33
N GLU A 537 30.20 11.46 -3.32
CA GLU A 537 30.64 10.37 -2.42
C GLU A 537 32.17 10.13 -2.46
N PRO A 538 32.88 10.23 -3.60
CA PRO A 538 34.33 10.05 -3.62
C PRO A 538 35.11 10.93 -2.62
N LEU A 539 34.54 12.07 -2.20
CA LEU A 539 35.14 12.94 -1.18
C LEU A 539 35.18 12.31 0.24
N LEU A 540 34.38 11.27 0.47
CA LEU A 540 34.31 10.54 1.74
C LEU A 540 35.42 9.48 1.85
N GLY A 541 36.11 9.14 0.75
CA GLY A 541 37.10 8.06 0.72
C GLY A 541 36.48 6.72 1.13
N THR A 542 37.17 5.97 2.00
CA THR A 542 36.65 4.70 2.55
C THR A 542 35.68 4.91 3.71
N GLY A 543 35.35 6.16 4.09
CA GLY A 543 34.43 6.48 5.16
C GLY A 543 34.88 6.09 6.56
N THR A 544 36.19 6.08 6.84
CA THR A 544 36.67 5.86 8.19
C THR A 544 36.37 7.09 9.05
N PRO A 545 35.70 6.96 10.21
CA PRO A 545 35.46 8.12 11.09
C PRO A 545 36.78 8.77 11.47
N LEU A 546 36.88 10.10 11.39
CA LEU A 546 37.97 10.83 12.04
C LEU A 546 37.86 10.55 13.55
N ALA A 547 38.94 10.10 14.18
CA ALA A 547 38.99 10.00 15.62
C ALA A 547 38.65 11.38 16.20
N ALA A 548 37.71 11.43 17.14
CA ALA A 548 37.36 12.67 17.82
C ALA A 548 38.67 13.30 18.36
N PRO A 549 38.88 14.62 18.17
CA PRO A 549 40.04 15.26 18.76
C PRO A 549 39.95 15.03 20.28
N MET A 550 40.99 14.38 20.84
CA MET A 550 41.12 14.29 22.30
C MET A 550 41.22 15.73 22.80
N MET A 551 40.17 16.20 23.47
CA MET A 551 40.29 17.44 24.24
C MET A 551 41.40 17.24 25.28
N GLY A 552 42.54 17.82 24.97
CA GLY A 552 43.65 17.87 25.93
C GLY A 552 43.15 18.50 27.21
N ALA A 553 43.24 17.78 28.31
CA ALA A 553 42.97 18.32 29.62
C ALA A 553 43.89 19.53 29.84
N ILE A 554 43.28 20.72 29.88
CA ILE A 554 43.96 21.92 30.40
C ILE A 554 44.13 21.63 31.89
N ARG A 555 45.37 21.31 32.32
CA ARG A 555 45.76 21.38 33.73
C ARG A 555 45.82 22.84 34.10
N LEU A 556 44.99 23.24 35.05
CA LEU A 556 45.13 24.48 35.82
C LEU A 556 46.34 24.39 36.72
#